data_71fc165dbdbccf24c7f1fe5bc554629e
#
_entry.id   71fc165dbdbccf24c7f1fe5bc554629e
#
_cell.length_a   1.000
_cell.length_b   1.000
_cell.length_c   1.000
_cell.angle_alpha   90.00
_cell.angle_beta   90.00
_cell.angle_gamma   90.00
#
_symmetry.space_group_name_H-M   'P 1'
#
loop_
_entity.id
_entity.type
_entity.pdbx_description
1 polymer ?
#
loop_
_entity_poly.entity_id
_entity_poly.type
_entity_poly.pdbx_seq_one_letter_code
_entity_poly.pdbx_strand_id
1 'polypeptide(L)'
;HTHTHTLSHISPAPLQSRYFVDQRRVKVVAGRGGDGASSFHSEPWKEWGGPDGGDGGAGGDVIIRVDRQVKSLSSVSSVYRGKDGVAGSSKNRYGRNGSPTYISVPLGTAVKEAGETLADLSLHQQQFTLAYGGAGGKGNRFFLSNENRAPLTATAGEKGQEREVQLELRTMAHAALVGFPNAGKSSLLRAISNARPAVAPYPFTTLKPHVGIVQYRDHEQVAVADIPGLIPGAHLNRGLGVCFLRHIERCRVLLYVLDMSCAEPWVQLQQLSVELDQYSPQLSLRPHAIVANKMDLPGARRSLEALRSHVPHTVIPVSALTGENTGELILHLRRMYDGGLS
;
A
#
# COMPACT_ATOMS: atom_id res chain seq x y z
N HIS A 1 -59.11 -21.59 -7.08
CA HIS A 1 -57.73 -21.52 -7.53
C HIS A 1 -57.06 -20.34 -6.88
N THR A 2 -56.38 -20.56 -5.77
CA THR A 2 -55.61 -19.61 -5.00
C THR A 2 -54.17 -19.72 -5.45
N HIS A 3 -53.64 -18.69 -6.15
CA HIS A 3 -52.23 -18.57 -6.47
C HIS A 3 -51.52 -17.95 -5.28
N THR A 4 -50.75 -18.77 -4.57
CA THR A 4 -49.78 -18.33 -3.57
C THR A 4 -48.51 -17.89 -4.28
N HIS A 5 -48.24 -16.58 -4.30
CA HIS A 5 -46.95 -16.02 -4.70
C HIS A 5 -45.91 -16.30 -3.60
N THR A 6 -45.01 -17.24 -3.87
CA THR A 6 -43.79 -17.43 -3.08
C THR A 6 -42.86 -16.26 -3.29
N LEU A 7 -42.73 -15.39 -2.29
CA LEU A 7 -41.71 -14.38 -2.19
C LEU A 7 -40.36 -15.11 -2.02
N SER A 8 -39.57 -15.11 -3.05
CA SER A 8 -38.14 -15.54 -3.00
C SER A 8 -37.41 -14.58 -2.06
N HIS A 9 -37.00 -15.07 -0.90
CA HIS A 9 -36.06 -14.42 -0.02
C HIS A 9 -34.73 -14.23 -0.77
N ILE A 10 -34.51 -13.02 -1.29
CA ILE A 10 -33.18 -12.58 -1.71
C ILE A 10 -32.42 -12.37 -0.40
N SER A 11 -31.59 -13.35 -0.03
CA SER A 11 -30.59 -13.15 1.02
C SER A 11 -29.70 -11.98 0.62
N PRO A 12 -29.55 -10.96 1.47
CA PRO A 12 -28.59 -9.91 1.19
C PRO A 12 -27.21 -10.55 1.08
N ALA A 13 -26.55 -10.36 -0.05
CA ALA A 13 -25.16 -10.78 -0.23
C ALA A 13 -24.36 -10.29 1.00
N PRO A 14 -23.49 -11.13 1.59
CA PRO A 14 -22.72 -10.72 2.75
C PRO A 14 -21.93 -9.47 2.32
N LEU A 15 -22.14 -8.38 3.05
CA LEU A 15 -21.29 -7.20 3.01
C LEU A 15 -19.85 -7.74 3.12
N GLN A 16 -19.18 -7.82 1.98
CA GLN A 16 -17.75 -8.09 1.98
C GLN A 16 -17.14 -7.00 2.85
N SER A 17 -16.84 -7.37 4.10
CA SER A 17 -16.00 -6.56 4.95
C SER A 17 -14.78 -6.24 4.09
N ARG A 18 -14.56 -4.94 3.79
CA ARG A 18 -13.41 -4.48 3.04
C ARG A 18 -12.20 -4.76 3.91
N TYR A 19 -11.72 -6.01 3.83
CA TYR A 19 -10.50 -6.41 4.48
C TYR A 19 -9.35 -5.60 3.88
N PHE A 20 -8.43 -5.23 4.72
CA PHE A 20 -7.14 -4.71 4.30
C PHE A 20 -6.50 -5.74 3.36
N VAL A 21 -6.36 -5.39 2.08
CA VAL A 21 -5.83 -6.31 1.06
C VAL A 21 -4.31 -6.21 1.08
N ASP A 22 -3.68 -7.24 1.64
CA ASP A 22 -2.22 -7.33 1.80
C ASP A 22 -1.53 -7.90 0.58
N GLN A 23 -2.26 -8.65 -0.26
CA GLN A 23 -1.71 -9.32 -1.43
C GLN A 23 -2.63 -9.15 -2.62
N ARG A 24 -2.05 -8.90 -3.79
CA ARG A 24 -2.77 -8.79 -5.06
C ARG A 24 -1.95 -9.42 -6.19
N ARG A 25 -2.55 -10.34 -6.91
CA ARG A 25 -1.98 -10.81 -8.18
C ARG A 25 -2.38 -9.85 -9.28
N VAL A 26 -1.41 -9.46 -10.10
CA VAL A 26 -1.60 -8.51 -11.17
C VAL A 26 -0.94 -9.04 -12.43
N LYS A 27 -1.73 -9.17 -13.49
CA LYS A 27 -1.24 -9.45 -14.83
C LYS A 27 -1.00 -8.12 -15.54
N VAL A 28 0.22 -7.91 -16.01
CA VAL A 28 0.60 -6.72 -16.77
C VAL A 28 0.99 -7.11 -18.19
N VAL A 29 0.47 -6.36 -19.14
CA VAL A 29 0.79 -6.51 -20.57
C VAL A 29 1.18 -5.14 -21.07
N ALA A 30 2.46 -4.94 -21.39
CA ALA A 30 2.93 -3.67 -21.94
C ALA A 30 2.44 -3.47 -23.38
N GLY A 31 2.46 -2.23 -23.84
CA GLY A 31 1.98 -1.88 -25.18
C GLY A 31 2.84 -2.51 -26.28
N ARG A 32 2.21 -2.87 -27.39
CA ARG A 32 2.89 -3.31 -28.60
C ARG A 32 3.52 -2.10 -29.30
N GLY A 33 4.68 -2.25 -29.92
CA GLY A 33 5.23 -1.29 -30.86
C GLY A 33 4.34 -1.13 -32.11
N GLY A 34 4.25 0.08 -32.62
CA GLY A 34 3.61 0.36 -33.90
C GLY A 34 4.42 -0.23 -35.07
N ASP A 35 3.74 -0.58 -36.13
CA ASP A 35 4.42 -1.14 -37.33
C ASP A 35 5.13 -0.02 -38.11
N GLY A 36 6.26 -0.34 -38.73
CA GLY A 36 6.92 0.52 -39.70
C GLY A 36 6.11 0.63 -40.99
N ALA A 37 6.20 1.76 -41.64
CA ALA A 37 5.52 2.00 -42.91
C ALA A 37 6.40 1.59 -44.10
N SER A 38 5.77 1.09 -45.15
CA SER A 38 6.40 0.92 -46.45
C SER A 38 5.71 1.86 -47.45
N SER A 39 6.40 2.94 -47.81
CA SER A 39 5.87 3.94 -48.73
C SER A 39 7.00 4.56 -49.55
N PHE A 40 6.63 5.15 -50.68
CA PHE A 40 7.54 5.86 -51.60
C PHE A 40 7.04 7.25 -51.83
N HIS A 41 7.98 8.17 -51.89
CA HIS A 41 7.67 9.56 -52.16
C HIS A 41 7.09 9.69 -53.58
N SER A 42 5.96 10.39 -53.71
CA SER A 42 5.34 10.68 -54.98
C SER A 42 5.02 12.19 -55.05
N GLU A 43 5.47 12.85 -56.13
CA GLU A 43 5.20 14.24 -56.40
C GLU A 43 4.59 14.39 -57.82
N PRO A 44 3.82 15.43 -58.08
CA PRO A 44 3.41 15.78 -59.46
C PRO A 44 4.66 15.83 -60.33
N TRP A 45 4.67 15.09 -61.44
CA TRP A 45 5.78 14.98 -62.40
C TRP A 45 6.95 14.11 -61.96
N LYS A 46 6.90 13.44 -60.78
CA LYS A 46 7.91 12.49 -60.31
C LYS A 46 7.24 11.28 -59.69
N GLU A 47 6.83 10.35 -60.53
CA GLU A 47 6.05 9.16 -60.12
C GLU A 47 6.82 8.21 -59.24
N TRP A 48 8.16 8.19 -59.35
CA TRP A 48 9.03 7.25 -58.62
C TRP A 48 10.02 8.02 -57.75
N GLY A 49 9.61 8.33 -56.53
CA GLY A 49 10.52 8.88 -55.50
C GLY A 49 11.15 7.80 -54.67
N GLY A 50 12.12 8.14 -53.80
CA GLY A 50 12.75 7.22 -52.87
C GLY A 50 11.82 6.74 -51.76
N PRO A 51 12.29 5.70 -51.01
CA PRO A 51 11.50 5.19 -49.87
C PRO A 51 11.34 6.26 -48.79
N ASP A 52 10.12 6.48 -48.31
CA ASP A 52 9.79 7.50 -47.33
C ASP A 52 8.92 7.00 -46.15
N GLY A 53 8.81 5.70 -45.99
CA GLY A 53 8.09 5.11 -44.86
C GLY A 53 8.83 5.34 -43.54
N GLY A 54 8.13 5.92 -42.56
CA GLY A 54 8.64 6.18 -41.23
C GLY A 54 8.54 4.97 -40.28
N ASP A 55 9.33 5.00 -39.21
CA ASP A 55 9.29 3.96 -38.18
C ASP A 55 8.00 4.05 -37.34
N GLY A 56 7.55 2.93 -36.80
CA GLY A 56 6.51 2.89 -35.78
C GLY A 56 7.01 3.38 -34.43
N GLY A 57 6.13 3.86 -33.58
CA GLY A 57 6.42 4.25 -32.21
C GLY A 57 6.56 3.03 -31.29
N ALA A 58 7.32 3.16 -30.23
CA ALA A 58 7.42 2.11 -29.19
C ALA A 58 6.12 1.98 -28.42
N GLY A 59 5.80 0.80 -27.92
CA GLY A 59 4.71 0.58 -26.97
C GLY A 59 4.99 1.21 -25.61
N GLY A 60 3.94 1.51 -24.86
CA GLY A 60 4.05 2.09 -23.52
C GLY A 60 4.38 1.05 -22.46
N ASP A 61 5.25 1.41 -21.55
CA ASP A 61 5.62 0.60 -20.39
C ASP A 61 4.48 0.55 -19.36
N VAL A 62 4.50 -0.49 -18.51
CA VAL A 62 3.68 -0.56 -17.31
C VAL A 62 4.59 -0.37 -16.10
N ILE A 63 4.34 0.71 -15.37
CA ILE A 63 5.20 1.18 -14.27
C ILE A 63 4.40 1.21 -12.98
N ILE A 64 4.93 0.60 -11.93
CA ILE A 64 4.40 0.73 -10.59
C ILE A 64 5.04 1.95 -9.90
N ARG A 65 4.22 2.75 -9.20
CA ARG A 65 4.68 3.96 -8.51
C ARG A 65 4.08 4.03 -7.13
N VAL A 66 4.92 4.35 -6.15
CA VAL A 66 4.49 4.53 -4.77
C VAL A 66 3.80 5.87 -4.58
N ASP A 67 2.60 5.81 -4.02
CA ASP A 67 1.83 7.00 -3.66
C ASP A 67 1.41 6.93 -2.19
N ARG A 68 1.74 7.98 -1.42
CA ARG A 68 1.36 8.10 0.00
C ARG A 68 -0.14 8.15 0.22
N GLN A 69 -0.90 8.60 -0.77
CA GLN A 69 -2.36 8.69 -0.68
C GLN A 69 -3.02 7.32 -0.82
N VAL A 70 -2.36 6.38 -1.48
CA VAL A 70 -2.85 5.00 -1.59
C VAL A 70 -2.49 4.24 -0.32
N LYS A 71 -3.49 3.67 0.35
CA LYS A 71 -3.34 3.04 1.67
C LYS A 71 -3.47 1.53 1.65
N SER A 72 -4.05 0.97 0.60
CA SER A 72 -4.34 -0.46 0.46
C SER A 72 -4.18 -0.89 -0.99
N LEU A 73 -3.90 -2.17 -1.20
CA LEU A 73 -3.89 -2.78 -2.54
C LEU A 73 -5.30 -3.05 -3.09
N SER A 74 -6.36 -2.67 -2.37
CA SER A 74 -7.74 -2.88 -2.82
C SER A 74 -8.10 -2.10 -4.09
N SER A 75 -7.46 -0.96 -4.32
CA SER A 75 -7.65 -0.13 -5.53
C SER A 75 -6.91 -0.68 -6.75
N VAL A 76 -6.01 -1.63 -6.56
CA VAL A 76 -5.22 -2.22 -7.66
C VAL A 76 -6.07 -3.24 -8.42
N SER A 77 -6.18 -3.06 -9.72
CA SER A 77 -6.87 -4.00 -10.62
C SER A 77 -6.05 -5.27 -10.84
N SER A 78 -6.70 -6.36 -11.25
CA SER A 78 -6.03 -7.63 -11.53
C SER A 78 -5.29 -7.64 -12.88
N VAL A 79 -5.65 -6.71 -13.80
CA VAL A 79 -5.05 -6.63 -15.13
C VAL A 79 -4.78 -5.17 -15.50
N TYR A 80 -3.58 -4.93 -16.02
CA TYR A 80 -3.19 -3.64 -16.61
C TYR A 80 -2.62 -3.86 -18.01
N ARG A 81 -2.99 -2.95 -18.92
CA ARG A 81 -2.49 -2.94 -20.30
C ARG A 81 -1.81 -1.61 -20.59
N GLY A 82 -0.59 -1.68 -21.16
CA GLY A 82 0.10 -0.53 -21.73
C GLY A 82 -0.55 -0.07 -23.02
N LYS A 83 -0.30 1.16 -23.40
CA LYS A 83 -0.80 1.71 -24.67
C LYS A 83 0.14 1.33 -25.80
N ASP A 84 -0.45 0.93 -26.94
CA ASP A 84 0.33 0.59 -28.11
C ASP A 84 0.96 1.83 -28.75
N GLY A 85 2.11 1.64 -29.38
CA GLY A 85 2.71 2.62 -30.25
C GLY A 85 1.92 2.77 -31.57
N VAL A 86 1.94 3.96 -32.11
CA VAL A 86 1.28 4.26 -33.39
C VAL A 86 2.17 3.82 -34.54
N ALA A 87 1.57 3.25 -35.59
CA ALA A 87 2.31 2.89 -36.79
C ALA A 87 2.96 4.13 -37.46
N GLY A 88 4.08 3.92 -38.11
CA GLY A 88 4.69 4.89 -38.97
C GLY A 88 3.82 5.19 -40.20
N SER A 89 4.11 6.27 -40.89
CA SER A 89 3.37 6.65 -42.09
C SER A 89 4.29 7.23 -43.18
N SER A 90 3.72 7.55 -44.35
CA SER A 90 4.45 8.16 -45.46
C SER A 90 5.06 9.53 -45.09
N LYS A 91 5.95 10.02 -45.93
CA LYS A 91 6.69 11.27 -45.73
C LYS A 91 7.56 11.27 -44.48
N ASN A 92 8.17 10.10 -44.21
CA ASN A 92 9.07 9.88 -43.09
C ASN A 92 8.45 10.26 -41.70
N ARG A 93 7.15 10.09 -41.53
CA ARG A 93 6.49 10.38 -40.25
C ARG A 93 6.60 9.18 -39.32
N TYR A 94 7.27 9.41 -38.21
CA TYR A 94 7.39 8.43 -37.15
C TYR A 94 6.08 8.30 -36.39
N GLY A 95 5.73 7.07 -36.01
CA GLY A 95 4.61 6.82 -35.11
C GLY A 95 4.88 7.36 -33.71
N ARG A 96 3.87 7.86 -33.02
CA ARG A 96 4.00 8.29 -31.62
C ARG A 96 4.17 7.06 -30.71
N ASN A 97 5.01 7.19 -29.70
CA ASN A 97 5.15 6.18 -28.66
C ASN A 97 3.88 6.08 -27.82
N GLY A 98 3.56 4.88 -27.38
CA GLY A 98 2.52 4.64 -26.37
C GLY A 98 2.91 5.32 -25.05
N SER A 99 1.97 5.99 -24.40
CA SER A 99 2.24 6.57 -23.09
C SER A 99 2.32 5.47 -22.03
N PRO A 100 3.20 5.62 -21.02
CA PRO A 100 3.31 4.65 -19.93
C PRO A 100 2.00 4.57 -19.13
N THR A 101 1.70 3.39 -18.61
CA THR A 101 0.59 3.14 -17.69
C THR A 101 1.14 3.00 -16.29
N TYR A 102 0.61 3.81 -15.36
CA TYR A 102 1.05 3.80 -13.97
C TYR A 102 0.08 3.03 -13.07
N ILE A 103 0.64 2.22 -12.18
CA ILE A 103 -0.07 1.52 -11.11
C ILE A 103 0.35 2.17 -9.80
N SER A 104 -0.58 2.86 -9.14
CA SER A 104 -0.31 3.47 -7.84
C SER A 104 -0.47 2.45 -6.72
N VAL A 105 0.54 2.35 -5.86
CA VAL A 105 0.59 1.41 -4.73
C VAL A 105 1.02 2.10 -3.45
N PRO A 106 0.66 1.55 -2.27
CA PRO A 106 1.08 2.06 -0.98
C PRO A 106 2.60 1.95 -0.76
N LEU A 107 3.11 2.74 0.18
CA LEU A 107 4.45 2.57 0.74
C LEU A 107 4.61 1.17 1.35
N GLY A 108 5.78 0.56 1.15
CA GLY A 108 6.09 -0.77 1.68
C GLY A 108 5.51 -1.92 0.86
N THR A 109 5.19 -1.66 -0.41
CA THR A 109 4.76 -2.70 -1.34
C THR A 109 5.97 -3.45 -1.90
N ALA A 110 6.02 -4.76 -1.72
CA ALA A 110 6.97 -5.64 -2.38
C ALA A 110 6.36 -6.21 -3.65
N VAL A 111 7.15 -6.22 -4.72
CA VAL A 111 6.81 -6.84 -6.00
C VAL A 111 7.50 -8.20 -6.07
N LYS A 112 6.74 -9.27 -6.27
CA LYS A 112 7.24 -10.63 -6.38
C LYS A 112 6.86 -11.27 -7.70
N GLU A 113 7.73 -12.09 -8.24
CA GLU A 113 7.46 -12.94 -9.40
C GLU A 113 7.97 -14.35 -9.09
N ALA A 114 7.13 -15.35 -9.27
CA ALA A 114 7.46 -16.76 -8.97
C ALA A 114 8.07 -16.99 -7.57
N GLY A 115 7.68 -16.19 -6.58
CA GLY A 115 8.18 -16.27 -5.20
C GLY A 115 9.41 -15.42 -4.91
N GLU A 116 10.12 -14.92 -5.92
CA GLU A 116 11.26 -14.02 -5.76
C GLU A 116 10.83 -12.56 -5.67
N THR A 117 11.52 -11.79 -4.81
CA THR A 117 11.27 -10.35 -4.68
C THR A 117 12.05 -9.59 -5.77
N LEU A 118 11.33 -8.98 -6.71
CA LEU A 118 11.91 -8.15 -7.77
C LEU A 118 12.24 -6.74 -7.29
N ALA A 119 11.37 -6.17 -6.45
CA ALA A 119 11.54 -4.82 -5.92
C ALA A 119 10.86 -4.68 -4.56
N ASP A 120 11.42 -3.80 -3.73
CA ASP A 120 10.86 -3.35 -2.47
C ASP A 120 10.67 -1.84 -2.54
N LEU A 121 9.41 -1.41 -2.52
CA LEU A 121 9.02 -0.04 -2.78
C LEU A 121 8.70 0.67 -1.46
N SER A 122 9.72 1.25 -0.85
CA SER A 122 9.66 1.87 0.48
C SER A 122 9.65 3.40 0.47
N LEU A 123 9.99 4.05 -0.66
CA LEU A 123 10.08 5.49 -0.76
C LEU A 123 8.93 6.08 -1.58
N HIS A 124 8.43 7.26 -1.17
CA HIS A 124 7.42 7.99 -1.94
C HIS A 124 7.93 8.37 -3.33
N GLN A 125 7.08 8.22 -4.35
CA GLN A 125 7.39 8.42 -5.78
C GLN A 125 8.43 7.43 -6.35
N GLN A 126 8.88 6.45 -5.58
CA GLN A 126 9.72 5.38 -6.11
C GLN A 126 8.94 4.63 -7.20
N GLN A 127 9.64 4.32 -8.29
CA GLN A 127 9.06 3.66 -9.46
C GLN A 127 9.82 2.38 -9.78
N PHE A 128 9.11 1.42 -10.33
CA PHE A 128 9.69 0.19 -10.86
C PHE A 128 8.93 -0.23 -12.12
N THR A 129 9.65 -0.49 -13.21
CA THR A 129 9.03 -0.92 -14.47
C THR A 129 8.70 -2.39 -14.38
N LEU A 130 7.42 -2.72 -14.41
CA LEU A 130 6.93 -4.10 -14.36
C LEU A 130 7.06 -4.80 -15.72
N ALA A 131 6.74 -4.09 -16.78
CA ALA A 131 6.82 -4.63 -18.13
C ALA A 131 7.18 -3.52 -19.13
N TYR A 132 8.11 -3.83 -20.03
CA TYR A 132 8.56 -2.91 -21.06
C TYR A 132 7.72 -3.03 -22.33
N GLY A 133 7.41 -1.90 -22.93
CA GLY A 133 6.74 -1.84 -24.23
C GLY A 133 7.59 -2.44 -25.35
N GLY A 134 6.93 -2.94 -26.37
CA GLY A 134 7.61 -3.47 -27.56
C GLY A 134 8.24 -2.37 -28.40
N ALA A 135 9.34 -2.63 -29.03
CA ALA A 135 9.99 -1.71 -29.95
C ALA A 135 9.13 -1.42 -31.19
N GLY A 136 9.14 -0.19 -31.67
CA GLY A 136 8.48 0.17 -32.93
C GLY A 136 9.18 -0.47 -34.14
N GLY A 137 8.40 -0.91 -35.11
CA GLY A 137 8.89 -1.48 -36.36
C GLY A 137 9.61 -0.42 -37.20
N LYS A 138 10.58 -0.86 -38.01
CA LYS A 138 11.32 0.00 -38.92
C LYS A 138 10.59 0.21 -40.23
N GLY A 139 10.50 1.48 -40.67
CA GLY A 139 9.99 1.81 -41.98
C GLY A 139 10.95 1.45 -43.11
N ASN A 140 10.46 1.36 -44.35
CA ASN A 140 11.29 0.96 -45.47
C ASN A 140 12.46 1.91 -45.70
N ARG A 141 12.38 3.18 -45.33
CA ARG A 141 13.47 4.13 -45.42
C ARG A 141 14.69 3.71 -44.58
N PHE A 142 14.52 3.02 -43.49
CA PHE A 142 15.59 2.51 -42.63
C PHE A 142 16.52 1.54 -43.42
N PHE A 143 15.96 0.76 -44.35
CA PHE A 143 16.64 -0.24 -45.14
C PHE A 143 17.27 0.30 -46.44
N LEU A 144 17.25 1.61 -46.64
CA LEU A 144 17.86 2.27 -47.77
C LEU A 144 19.40 2.08 -47.71
N SER A 145 19.98 1.52 -48.72
CA SER A 145 21.42 1.31 -48.84
C SER A 145 21.90 1.53 -50.29
N ASN A 146 23.21 1.58 -50.51
CA ASN A 146 23.77 1.70 -51.87
C ASN A 146 23.40 0.51 -52.76
N GLU A 147 23.23 -0.67 -52.18
CA GLU A 147 22.88 -1.91 -52.87
C GLU A 147 21.34 -2.04 -53.05
N ASN A 148 20.54 -1.45 -52.16
CA ASN A 148 19.10 -1.46 -52.24
C ASN A 148 18.56 -0.05 -52.13
N ARG A 149 18.31 0.59 -53.27
CA ARG A 149 17.84 1.98 -53.36
C ARG A 149 16.31 2.13 -53.30
N ALA A 150 15.58 1.02 -53.36
CA ALA A 150 14.11 0.99 -53.31
C ALA A 150 13.58 -0.14 -52.40
N PRO A 151 13.97 -0.16 -51.10
CA PRO A 151 13.51 -1.20 -50.19
C PRO A 151 12.00 -1.15 -50.03
N LEU A 152 11.35 -2.29 -50.20
CA LEU A 152 9.90 -2.49 -49.97
C LEU A 152 9.63 -2.97 -48.55
N THR A 153 10.64 -3.45 -47.86
CA THR A 153 10.50 -4.11 -46.56
C THR A 153 10.30 -3.08 -45.45
N ALA A 154 9.28 -3.26 -44.65
CA ALA A 154 9.14 -2.64 -43.33
C ALA A 154 8.95 -3.75 -42.30
N THR A 155 9.28 -3.49 -41.03
CA THR A 155 9.10 -4.48 -39.98
C THR A 155 7.87 -4.16 -39.13
N ALA A 156 7.23 -5.20 -38.64
CA ALA A 156 6.16 -5.08 -37.66
C ALA A 156 6.74 -4.61 -36.30
N GLY A 157 5.95 -3.92 -35.52
CA GLY A 157 6.28 -3.60 -34.12
C GLY A 157 6.34 -4.87 -33.28
N GLU A 158 7.22 -4.84 -32.30
CA GLU A 158 7.37 -5.95 -31.35
C GLU A 158 6.23 -5.99 -30.35
N LYS A 159 5.93 -7.18 -29.84
CA LYS A 159 4.99 -7.34 -28.74
C LYS A 159 5.61 -6.78 -27.46
N GLY A 160 4.80 -6.10 -26.64
CA GLY A 160 5.19 -5.71 -25.30
C GLY A 160 5.38 -6.93 -24.39
N GLN A 161 6.12 -6.74 -23.32
CA GLN A 161 6.33 -7.77 -22.31
C GLN A 161 5.02 -8.07 -21.58
N GLU A 162 4.82 -9.36 -21.27
CA GLU A 162 3.73 -9.83 -20.44
C GLU A 162 4.33 -10.47 -19.18
N ARG A 163 3.84 -10.06 -18.01
CA ARG A 163 4.27 -10.60 -16.72
C ARG A 163 3.09 -10.78 -15.78
N GLU A 164 3.20 -11.76 -14.90
CA GLU A 164 2.30 -11.94 -13.78
C GLU A 164 3.07 -11.75 -12.48
N VAL A 165 2.72 -10.72 -11.72
CA VAL A 165 3.40 -10.37 -10.48
C VAL A 165 2.43 -10.43 -9.31
N GLN A 166 2.97 -10.73 -8.14
CA GLN A 166 2.26 -10.65 -6.87
C GLN A 166 2.75 -9.42 -6.12
N LEU A 167 1.84 -8.51 -5.83
CA LEU A 167 2.07 -7.38 -4.95
C LEU A 167 1.77 -7.81 -3.52
N GLU A 168 2.68 -7.54 -2.61
CA GLU A 168 2.54 -7.83 -1.18
C GLU A 168 2.82 -6.56 -0.39
N LEU A 169 1.84 -6.14 0.41
CA LEU A 169 2.01 -5.01 1.30
C LEU A 169 2.66 -5.49 2.59
N ARG A 170 3.86 -5.02 2.87
CA ARG A 170 4.62 -5.37 4.08
C ARG A 170 4.19 -4.57 5.31
N THR A 171 3.41 -3.52 5.14
CA THR A 171 2.81 -2.76 6.24
C THR A 171 1.69 -3.58 6.86
N MET A 172 1.82 -3.93 8.13
CA MET A 172 0.82 -4.74 8.84
C MET A 172 -0.42 -3.93 9.21
N ALA A 173 -0.19 -2.73 9.75
CA ALA A 173 -1.22 -1.78 10.14
C ALA A 173 -0.64 -0.36 10.11
N HIS A 174 -1.51 0.64 10.12
CA HIS A 174 -1.07 2.03 10.16
C HIS A 174 -0.61 2.43 11.57
N ALA A 175 -1.28 1.92 12.60
CA ALA A 175 -0.93 2.14 14.00
C ALA A 175 -0.85 0.83 14.78
N ALA A 176 0.03 0.77 15.77
CA ALA A 176 0.14 -0.33 16.71
C ALA A 176 -0.21 0.12 18.11
N LEU A 177 -0.99 -0.69 18.83
CA LEU A 177 -1.20 -0.54 20.26
C LEU A 177 -0.05 -1.23 21.01
N VAL A 178 0.67 -0.45 21.78
CA VAL A 178 1.83 -0.88 22.58
C VAL A 178 1.49 -0.69 24.05
N GLY A 179 1.65 -1.72 24.85
CA GLY A 179 1.35 -1.63 26.28
C GLY A 179 1.46 -2.99 26.96
N PHE A 180 1.56 -2.96 28.26
CA PHE A 180 1.64 -4.18 29.06
C PHE A 180 0.37 -5.05 28.96
N PRO A 181 0.45 -6.34 29.32
CA PRO A 181 -0.73 -7.17 29.47
C PRO A 181 -1.76 -6.50 30.39
N ASN A 182 -3.03 -6.64 30.06
CA ASN A 182 -4.16 -6.06 30.81
C ASN A 182 -4.26 -4.51 30.83
N ALA A 183 -3.43 -3.78 30.09
CA ALA A 183 -3.60 -2.33 29.90
C ALA A 183 -4.91 -1.94 29.18
N GLY A 184 -5.61 -2.93 28.63
CA GLY A 184 -6.89 -2.74 27.96
C GLY A 184 -6.79 -2.48 26.45
N LYS A 185 -5.68 -2.87 25.81
CA LYS A 185 -5.45 -2.69 24.36
C LYS A 185 -6.56 -3.30 23.50
N SER A 186 -6.92 -4.53 23.74
CA SER A 186 -7.98 -5.22 22.97
C SER A 186 -9.37 -4.61 23.20
N SER A 187 -9.65 -4.11 24.40
CA SER A 187 -10.88 -3.36 24.69
C SER A 187 -10.87 -2.01 23.97
N LEU A 188 -9.75 -1.32 23.99
CA LEU A 188 -9.58 -0.06 23.28
C LEU A 188 -9.75 -0.24 21.77
N LEU A 189 -9.14 -1.28 21.19
CA LEU A 189 -9.29 -1.61 19.78
C LEU A 189 -10.76 -1.83 19.40
N ARG A 190 -11.53 -2.53 20.25
CA ARG A 190 -12.98 -2.71 20.05
C ARG A 190 -13.75 -1.40 20.13
N ALA A 191 -13.36 -0.51 21.06
CA ALA A 191 -14.05 0.76 21.27
C ALA A 191 -13.84 1.76 20.13
N ILE A 192 -12.67 1.74 19.45
CA ILE A 192 -12.36 2.66 18.35
C ILE A 192 -12.65 2.07 16.97
N SER A 193 -12.87 0.78 16.86
CA SER A 193 -13.08 0.08 15.59
C SER A 193 -14.54 0.09 15.17
N ASN A 194 -14.82 0.35 13.90
CA ASN A 194 -16.19 0.37 13.34
C ASN A 194 -16.77 -1.05 13.15
N ALA A 195 -15.92 -2.07 13.14
CA ALA A 195 -16.32 -3.47 13.08
C ALA A 195 -15.55 -4.26 14.14
N ARG A 196 -16.04 -5.46 14.46
CA ARG A 196 -15.28 -6.33 15.37
C ARG A 196 -13.87 -6.56 14.84
N PRO A 197 -12.81 -6.33 15.64
CA PRO A 197 -11.45 -6.62 15.24
C PRO A 197 -11.33 -8.08 14.81
N ALA A 198 -10.72 -8.29 13.64
CA ALA A 198 -10.48 -9.62 13.11
C ALA A 198 -9.04 -10.06 13.34
N VAL A 199 -8.86 -11.35 13.50
CA VAL A 199 -7.53 -11.97 13.52
C VAL A 199 -6.98 -11.91 12.10
N ALA A 200 -5.89 -11.19 11.89
CA ALA A 200 -5.29 -11.07 10.57
C ALA A 200 -4.34 -12.25 10.30
N PRO A 201 -4.56 -13.01 9.22
CA PRO A 201 -3.72 -14.14 8.85
C PRO A 201 -2.47 -13.65 8.11
N TYR A 202 -1.50 -13.11 8.81
CA TYR A 202 -0.20 -12.77 8.21
C TYR A 202 0.66 -14.02 8.11
N PRO A 203 1.06 -14.46 6.91
CA PRO A 203 1.75 -15.74 6.70
C PRO A 203 3.14 -15.82 7.33
N PHE A 204 3.68 -14.68 7.75
CA PHE A 204 5.02 -14.59 8.36
C PHE A 204 4.98 -14.41 9.88
N THR A 205 3.82 -14.60 10.52
CA THR A 205 3.65 -14.35 11.96
C THR A 205 3.28 -15.60 12.71
N THR A 206 4.01 -15.89 13.78
CA THR A 206 3.65 -16.93 14.75
C THR A 206 2.56 -16.47 15.70
N LEU A 207 2.47 -15.16 15.95
CA LEU A 207 1.40 -14.50 16.70
C LEU A 207 0.42 -13.87 15.72
N LYS A 208 -0.86 -14.12 15.92
CA LYS A 208 -1.93 -13.58 15.09
C LYS A 208 -2.44 -12.27 15.71
N PRO A 209 -2.05 -11.09 15.22
CA PRO A 209 -2.53 -9.83 15.75
C PRO A 209 -4.00 -9.62 15.43
N HIS A 210 -4.72 -8.96 16.34
CA HIS A 210 -6.06 -8.48 16.06
C HIS A 210 -5.96 -7.12 15.38
N VAL A 211 -6.57 -6.98 14.22
CA VAL A 211 -6.61 -5.71 13.48
C VAL A 211 -8.02 -5.18 13.47
N GLY A 212 -8.18 -3.94 13.92
CA GLY A 212 -9.42 -3.18 13.82
C GLY A 212 -9.27 -2.05 12.80
N ILE A 213 -10.37 -1.66 12.17
CA ILE A 213 -10.40 -0.57 11.21
C ILE A 213 -11.19 0.58 11.79
N VAL A 214 -10.54 1.74 11.90
CA VAL A 214 -11.15 3.01 12.23
C VAL A 214 -11.54 3.69 10.92
N GLN A 215 -12.83 3.95 10.74
CA GLN A 215 -13.36 4.58 9.54
C GLN A 215 -13.71 6.04 9.84
N TYR A 216 -13.30 6.93 8.95
CA TYR A 216 -13.56 8.36 9.03
C TYR A 216 -14.67 8.78 8.06
N ARG A 217 -15.24 9.99 8.27
CA ARG A 217 -16.35 10.51 7.46
C ARG A 217 -16.00 10.71 5.98
N ASP A 218 -14.75 10.97 5.68
CA ASP A 218 -14.19 11.13 4.32
C ASP A 218 -13.85 9.79 3.65
N HIS A 219 -14.39 8.67 4.17
CA HIS A 219 -14.15 7.30 3.72
C HIS A 219 -12.72 6.79 3.89
N GLU A 220 -11.82 7.57 4.49
CA GLU A 220 -10.49 7.08 4.87
C GLU A 220 -10.60 6.02 5.97
N GLN A 221 -9.66 5.08 5.93
CA GLN A 221 -9.61 3.96 6.87
C GLN A 221 -8.20 3.84 7.45
N VAL A 222 -8.12 3.77 8.76
CA VAL A 222 -6.87 3.54 9.48
C VAL A 222 -6.92 2.18 10.15
N ALA A 223 -6.05 1.28 9.75
CA ALA A 223 -5.91 -0.02 10.39
C ALA A 223 -5.07 0.13 11.65
N VAL A 224 -5.58 -0.37 12.76
CA VAL A 224 -4.92 -0.39 14.07
C VAL A 224 -4.74 -1.84 14.50
N ALA A 225 -3.51 -2.21 14.85
CA ALA A 225 -3.19 -3.55 15.31
C ALA A 225 -3.04 -3.60 16.82
N ASP A 226 -3.73 -4.54 17.46
CA ASP A 226 -3.43 -4.99 18.82
C ASP A 226 -2.46 -6.17 18.72
N ILE A 227 -1.25 -5.94 19.13
CA ILE A 227 -0.20 -6.94 19.08
C ILE A 227 -0.03 -7.51 20.49
N PRO A 228 -0.46 -8.75 20.74
CA PRO A 228 -0.37 -9.34 22.06
C PRO A 228 1.09 -9.59 22.46
N GLY A 229 1.46 -9.24 23.68
CA GLY A 229 2.61 -9.83 24.32
C GLY A 229 3.86 -9.00 24.50
N LEU A 230 3.78 -7.67 24.68
CA LEU A 230 4.94 -6.95 25.24
C LEU A 230 5.05 -7.32 26.73
N ILE A 231 6.04 -8.14 27.05
CA ILE A 231 6.41 -8.52 28.40
C ILE A 231 7.79 -7.89 28.68
N PRO A 232 8.06 -7.37 29.88
CA PRO A 232 9.39 -6.89 30.22
C PRO A 232 10.47 -7.92 29.88
N GLY A 233 11.55 -7.50 29.23
CA GLY A 233 12.58 -8.39 28.72
C GLY A 233 12.28 -9.04 27.36
N ALA A 234 11.32 -8.52 26.61
CA ALA A 234 10.94 -9.05 25.29
C ALA A 234 12.10 -9.07 24.31
N HIS A 235 13.01 -8.10 24.38
CA HIS A 235 14.22 -8.02 23.55
C HIS A 235 15.22 -9.16 23.84
N LEU A 236 15.25 -9.70 25.07
CA LEU A 236 16.11 -10.82 25.45
C LEU A 236 15.50 -12.18 25.10
N ASN A 237 14.19 -12.23 24.91
CA ASN A 237 13.46 -13.46 24.67
C ASN A 237 13.44 -13.79 23.18
N ARG A 238 14.34 -14.65 22.72
CA ARG A 238 14.60 -15.00 21.31
C ARG A 238 13.39 -15.58 20.54
N GLY A 239 12.27 -15.84 21.20
CA GLY A 239 11.06 -16.40 20.58
C GLY A 239 9.97 -15.35 20.34
N LEU A 240 9.09 -15.20 21.32
CA LEU A 240 7.86 -14.40 21.23
C LEU A 240 8.11 -12.89 21.15
N GLY A 241 9.13 -12.38 21.88
CA GLY A 241 9.44 -10.95 21.93
C GLY A 241 9.91 -10.38 20.60
N VAL A 242 10.81 -11.08 19.91
CA VAL A 242 11.33 -10.65 18.60
C VAL A 242 10.24 -10.67 17.54
N CYS A 243 9.35 -11.67 17.57
CA CYS A 243 8.19 -11.69 16.66
C CYS A 243 7.27 -10.48 16.87
N PHE A 244 7.01 -10.12 18.13
CA PHE A 244 6.22 -8.94 18.49
C PHE A 244 6.83 -7.65 17.94
N LEU A 245 8.12 -7.45 18.14
CA LEU A 245 8.83 -6.24 17.73
C LEU A 245 8.89 -6.08 16.22
N ARG A 246 9.02 -7.18 15.46
CA ARG A 246 8.88 -7.18 13.99
C ARG A 246 7.51 -6.71 13.52
N HIS A 247 6.46 -6.93 14.30
CA HIS A 247 5.12 -6.47 13.97
C HIS A 247 4.99 -4.96 14.17
N ILE A 248 5.53 -4.44 15.28
CA ILE A 248 5.58 -3.00 15.54
C ILE A 248 6.40 -2.28 14.46
N GLU A 249 7.53 -2.85 14.05
CA GLU A 249 8.38 -2.29 13.00
C GLU A 249 7.65 -2.03 11.68
N ARG A 250 6.58 -2.75 11.42
CA ARG A 250 5.73 -2.59 10.23
C ARG A 250 4.59 -1.60 10.39
N CYS A 251 4.45 -0.96 11.56
CA CYS A 251 3.46 0.08 11.81
C CYS A 251 4.10 1.46 11.73
N ARG A 252 3.35 2.46 11.28
CA ARG A 252 3.86 3.83 11.08
C ARG A 252 3.72 4.71 12.32
N VAL A 253 2.71 4.44 13.13
CA VAL A 253 2.33 5.20 14.32
C VAL A 253 2.25 4.26 15.51
N LEU A 254 2.68 4.69 16.68
CA LEU A 254 2.61 3.94 17.92
C LEU A 254 1.62 4.61 18.89
N LEU A 255 0.78 3.79 19.52
CA LEU A 255 -0.13 4.21 20.59
C LEU A 255 0.27 3.49 21.88
N TYR A 256 0.93 4.20 22.79
CA TYR A 256 1.27 3.66 24.10
C TYR A 256 0.05 3.66 24.99
N VAL A 257 -0.46 2.47 25.31
CA VAL A 257 -1.64 2.30 26.16
C VAL A 257 -1.20 2.01 27.58
N LEU A 258 -1.47 2.98 28.46
CA LEU A 258 -1.11 2.89 29.87
C LEU A 258 -2.33 2.64 30.76
N ASP A 259 -2.13 1.84 31.80
CA ASP A 259 -3.15 1.51 32.78
C ASP A 259 -3.16 2.56 33.90
N MET A 260 -4.21 3.35 34.00
CA MET A 260 -4.34 4.40 35.02
C MET A 260 -4.75 3.86 36.39
N SER A 261 -5.00 2.57 36.54
CA SER A 261 -5.17 1.94 37.85
C SER A 261 -3.84 1.76 38.61
N CYS A 262 -2.72 1.85 37.91
CA CYS A 262 -1.38 1.76 38.51
C CYS A 262 -0.98 3.08 39.17
N ALA A 263 -0.21 3.00 40.25
CA ALA A 263 0.24 4.16 40.99
C ALA A 263 1.25 5.02 40.20
N GLU A 264 2.06 4.39 39.36
CA GLU A 264 3.18 5.01 38.63
C GLU A 264 3.14 4.71 37.13
N PRO A 265 2.16 5.23 36.38
CA PRO A 265 2.01 4.91 34.97
C PRO A 265 3.18 5.41 34.08
N TRP A 266 3.94 6.42 34.51
CA TRP A 266 5.14 6.89 33.80
C TRP A 266 6.27 5.85 33.79
N VAL A 267 6.36 5.01 34.83
CA VAL A 267 7.33 3.91 34.87
C VAL A 267 7.02 2.88 33.80
N GLN A 268 5.73 2.57 33.58
CA GLN A 268 5.33 1.70 32.48
C GLN A 268 5.76 2.27 31.13
N LEU A 269 5.53 3.56 30.88
CA LEU A 269 5.94 4.21 29.64
C LEU A 269 7.45 4.13 29.43
N GLN A 270 8.22 4.39 30.48
CA GLN A 270 9.68 4.33 30.46
C GLN A 270 10.18 2.92 30.11
N GLN A 271 9.61 1.90 30.73
CA GLN A 271 9.94 0.49 30.43
C GLN A 271 9.61 0.11 28.99
N LEU A 272 8.43 0.52 28.49
CA LEU A 272 8.02 0.27 27.10
C LEU A 272 8.96 0.96 26.10
N SER A 273 9.34 2.20 26.35
CA SER A 273 10.27 2.95 25.50
C SER A 273 11.65 2.29 25.48
N VAL A 274 12.18 1.89 26.63
CA VAL A 274 13.46 1.20 26.70
C VAL A 274 13.46 -0.13 25.95
N GLU A 275 12.39 -0.92 26.05
CA GLU A 275 12.25 -2.18 25.32
C GLU A 275 12.26 -1.96 23.80
N LEU A 276 11.56 -0.94 23.33
CA LEU A 276 11.54 -0.61 21.91
C LEU A 276 12.89 -0.07 21.41
N ASP A 277 13.55 0.78 22.19
CA ASP A 277 14.87 1.35 21.87
C ASP A 277 15.95 0.27 21.80
N GLN A 278 15.92 -0.69 22.70
CA GLN A 278 16.88 -1.80 22.70
C GLN A 278 16.72 -2.72 21.50
N TYR A 279 15.51 -2.82 20.97
CA TYR A 279 15.27 -3.57 19.72
C TYR A 279 15.66 -2.77 18.48
N SER A 280 15.18 -1.55 18.35
CA SER A 280 15.49 -0.66 17.24
C SER A 280 15.31 0.81 17.63
N PRO A 281 16.39 1.60 17.66
CA PRO A 281 16.33 3.04 17.97
C PRO A 281 15.40 3.83 17.03
N GLN A 282 15.09 3.30 15.85
CA GLN A 282 14.17 3.93 14.90
C GLN A 282 12.71 3.87 15.33
N LEU A 283 12.36 2.96 16.25
CA LEU A 283 10.97 2.80 16.71
C LEU A 283 10.56 3.94 17.64
N SER A 284 11.44 4.38 18.52
CA SER A 284 11.18 5.50 19.43
C SER A 284 11.04 6.86 18.73
N LEU A 285 11.65 6.98 17.55
CA LEU A 285 11.56 8.19 16.71
C LEU A 285 10.25 8.28 15.91
N ARG A 286 9.43 7.26 15.93
CA ARG A 286 8.16 7.26 15.21
C ARG A 286 7.14 8.18 15.87
N PRO A 287 6.21 8.77 15.08
CA PRO A 287 5.07 9.47 15.63
C PRO A 287 4.32 8.56 16.62
N HIS A 288 4.12 9.07 17.85
CA HIS A 288 3.46 8.31 18.89
C HIS A 288 2.50 9.18 19.71
N ALA A 289 1.52 8.55 20.34
CA ALA A 289 0.67 9.18 21.32
C ALA A 289 0.56 8.29 22.57
N ILE A 290 0.34 8.94 23.70
CA ILE A 290 0.16 8.28 24.99
C ILE A 290 -1.34 8.25 25.28
N VAL A 291 -1.88 7.05 25.47
CA VAL A 291 -3.27 6.81 25.79
C VAL A 291 -3.37 6.37 27.24
N ALA A 292 -3.93 7.24 28.08
CA ALA A 292 -4.22 6.93 29.49
C ALA A 292 -5.58 6.22 29.57
N ASN A 293 -5.57 4.90 29.64
CA ASN A 293 -6.76 4.07 29.63
C ASN A 293 -7.26 3.76 31.05
N LYS A 294 -8.52 3.32 31.15
CA LYS A 294 -9.24 3.00 32.40
C LYS A 294 -9.57 4.21 33.26
N MET A 295 -9.91 5.32 32.61
CA MET A 295 -10.30 6.55 33.30
C MET A 295 -11.59 6.44 34.11
N ASP A 296 -12.35 5.37 33.91
CA ASP A 296 -13.55 4.99 34.69
C ASP A 296 -13.23 4.54 36.13
N LEU A 297 -11.98 4.20 36.41
CA LEU A 297 -11.59 3.69 37.71
C LEU A 297 -11.33 4.83 38.74
N PRO A 298 -11.65 4.60 40.03
CA PRO A 298 -11.34 5.56 41.07
C PRO A 298 -9.83 5.76 41.20
N GLY A 299 -9.40 7.01 41.31
CA GLY A 299 -7.99 7.37 41.39
C GLY A 299 -7.29 7.64 40.05
N ALA A 300 -7.89 7.23 38.92
CA ALA A 300 -7.32 7.42 37.59
C ALA A 300 -6.98 8.88 37.26
N ARG A 301 -7.78 9.84 37.73
CA ARG A 301 -7.51 11.28 37.55
C ARG A 301 -6.23 11.74 38.22
N ARG A 302 -5.91 11.25 39.43
CA ARG A 302 -4.64 11.55 40.10
C ARG A 302 -3.46 10.99 39.33
N SER A 303 -3.57 9.74 38.90
CA SER A 303 -2.55 9.09 38.07
C SER A 303 -2.32 9.86 36.76
N LEU A 304 -3.37 10.41 36.14
CA LEU A 304 -3.29 11.22 34.96
C LEU A 304 -2.54 12.55 35.18
N GLU A 305 -2.86 13.26 36.25
CA GLU A 305 -2.18 14.51 36.62
C GLU A 305 -0.69 14.26 36.89
N ALA A 306 -0.37 13.20 37.63
CA ALA A 306 0.99 12.78 37.87
C ALA A 306 1.71 12.39 36.57
N LEU A 307 1.07 11.64 35.68
CA LEU A 307 1.63 11.29 34.38
C LEU A 307 1.95 12.53 33.56
N ARG A 308 1.04 13.51 33.48
CA ARG A 308 1.23 14.75 32.74
C ARG A 308 2.39 15.60 33.26
N SER A 309 2.71 15.52 34.55
CA SER A 309 3.87 16.22 35.12
C SER A 309 5.21 15.57 34.78
N HIS A 310 5.21 14.28 34.44
CA HIS A 310 6.42 13.50 34.13
C HIS A 310 6.70 13.37 32.62
N VAL A 311 5.71 13.67 31.77
CA VAL A 311 5.81 13.43 30.33
C VAL A 311 5.52 14.71 29.54
N PRO A 312 6.43 15.15 28.64
CA PRO A 312 6.23 16.35 27.83
C PRO A 312 5.26 16.14 26.66
N HIS A 313 4.85 14.92 26.43
CA HIS A 313 4.00 14.54 25.28
C HIS A 313 2.51 14.67 25.59
N THR A 314 1.70 14.78 24.53
CA THR A 314 0.24 14.80 24.65
C THR A 314 -0.29 13.46 25.18
N VAL A 315 -0.99 13.53 26.31
CA VAL A 315 -1.64 12.37 26.94
C VAL A 315 -3.14 12.46 26.71
N ILE A 316 -3.72 11.45 26.09
CA ILE A 316 -5.15 11.35 25.78
C ILE A 316 -5.81 10.42 26.80
N PRO A 317 -6.63 10.97 27.73
CA PRO A 317 -7.35 10.15 28.68
C PRO A 317 -8.55 9.49 28.02
N VAL A 318 -8.73 8.16 28.21
CA VAL A 318 -9.84 7.40 27.63
C VAL A 318 -10.33 6.35 28.61
N SER A 319 -11.58 5.92 28.45
CA SER A 319 -12.07 4.66 29.01
C SER A 319 -12.52 3.76 27.87
N ALA A 320 -11.77 2.72 27.62
CA ALA A 320 -12.14 1.71 26.63
C ALA A 320 -13.40 0.93 27.02
N LEU A 321 -13.74 0.89 28.30
CA LEU A 321 -14.92 0.19 28.82
C LEU A 321 -16.19 0.99 28.57
N THR A 322 -16.18 2.29 28.87
CA THR A 322 -17.36 3.18 28.76
C THR A 322 -17.44 3.87 27.40
N GLY A 323 -16.38 3.86 26.62
CA GLY A 323 -16.25 4.62 25.38
C GLY A 323 -15.92 6.11 25.59
N GLU A 324 -15.69 6.54 26.84
CA GLU A 324 -15.40 7.93 27.16
C GLU A 324 -14.13 8.40 26.42
N ASN A 325 -14.26 9.55 25.76
CA ASN A 325 -13.21 10.27 25.04
C ASN A 325 -12.50 9.48 23.90
N THR A 326 -13.08 8.38 23.45
CA THR A 326 -12.53 7.61 22.29
C THR A 326 -12.56 8.43 21.00
N GLY A 327 -13.51 9.36 20.86
CA GLY A 327 -13.60 10.27 19.71
C GLY A 327 -12.39 11.18 19.57
N GLU A 328 -11.84 11.71 20.67
CA GLU A 328 -10.60 12.51 20.65
C GLU A 328 -9.41 11.67 20.20
N LEU A 329 -9.30 10.44 20.68
CA LEU A 329 -8.25 9.52 20.26
C LEU A 329 -8.33 9.23 18.75
N ILE A 330 -9.53 9.01 18.21
CA ILE A 330 -9.76 8.78 16.79
C ILE A 330 -9.32 9.98 15.96
N LEU A 331 -9.64 11.21 16.39
CA LEU A 331 -9.22 12.44 15.71
C LEU A 331 -7.70 12.63 15.79
N HIS A 332 -7.10 12.36 16.94
CA HIS A 332 -5.65 12.46 17.11
C HIS A 332 -4.90 11.43 16.26
N LEU A 333 -5.38 10.19 16.20
CA LEU A 333 -4.85 9.15 15.35
C LEU A 333 -4.87 9.58 13.86
N ARG A 334 -5.95 10.25 13.42
CA ARG A 334 -6.03 10.79 12.07
C ARG A 334 -4.96 11.83 11.80
N ARG A 335 -4.77 12.79 12.71
CA ARG A 335 -3.73 13.82 12.54
C ARG A 335 -2.33 13.22 12.40
N MET A 336 -1.99 12.26 13.25
CA MET A 336 -0.71 11.55 13.14
C MET A 336 -0.57 10.78 11.83
N TYR A 337 -1.66 10.17 11.38
CA TYR A 337 -1.69 9.42 10.13
C TYR A 337 -1.49 10.31 8.90
N ASP A 338 -2.08 11.49 8.87
CA ASP A 338 -1.94 12.47 7.79
C ASP A 338 -0.57 13.19 7.81
N GLY A 339 0.26 12.94 8.82
CA GLY A 339 1.58 13.56 8.96
C GLY A 339 1.56 14.93 9.62
N GLY A 340 0.47 15.28 10.31
CA GLY A 340 0.25 16.58 10.94
C GLY A 340 0.86 16.78 12.35
N LEU A 341 1.61 15.81 12.87
CA LEU A 341 2.29 15.90 14.16
C LEU A 341 3.72 15.35 14.02
N SER A 342 4.67 16.24 13.90
CA SER A 342 6.08 16.03 14.22
C SER A 342 6.31 16.29 15.69
#